data_d655b5641617389307e4de7c4fff503b
#
_entry.id   d655b5641617389307e4de7c4fff503b
#
_cell.length_a   1.000
_cell.length_b   1.000
_cell.length_c   1.000
_cell.angle_alpha   90.00
_cell.angle_beta   90.00
_cell.angle_gamma   90.00
#
_symmetry.space_group_name_H-M   'P 1'
#
loop_
_entity.id
_entity.type
_entity.pdbx_description
1 polymer ?
#
loop_
_entity_poly.entity_id
_entity_poly.type
_entity_poly.pdbx_seq_one_letter_code
_entity_poly.pdbx_strand_id
1 'polypeptide(L)'
;MKSKAPRRISAPNSGRKQDRLLHISLRAATRLSNRVGRWRGMVYNKKQSCNRKEEAMPVVNHSSYNSPIWLRNGHLQTIWPVLFRNPPLPSLWRERLETPDGDFIDIDHIPACAGIRSGRVAILSHGLEGNSTRRYMLGMAEALNRRGWDVVARNFRGCSGEMNHTLPLYHGGETDDLHLVVQYCVSLGYGSIVLVGFSMGGNQTLKYLGERDRTIPSQVSAAVAVSVPCDMEGAAEVLSLPSRAPYMAYFLRTLRRKVEEKHSRFPDRIDIDGLDRIRTFSEFDDRYTAPLHGFDSARHYWRESGCLRFLEHIDVPFLLINASDDPFLSPDCYPNRIAEANAAMTLEMPPWGGHVG
;
A
#
# COMPACT_ATOMS: atom_id res chain seq x y z
N MET A 1 -60.20 1.95 -21.02
CA MET A 1 -59.26 1.59 -19.96
C MET A 1 -57.93 2.24 -20.28
N LYS A 2 -57.55 3.30 -19.53
CA LYS A 2 -56.30 4.06 -19.77
C LYS A 2 -55.26 3.56 -18.76
N SER A 3 -54.15 2.98 -19.19
CA SER A 3 -53.03 2.52 -18.38
C SER A 3 -52.21 3.71 -17.93
N LYS A 4 -52.02 3.83 -16.60
CA LYS A 4 -51.17 4.84 -15.97
C LYS A 4 -49.69 4.34 -15.95
N ALA A 5 -48.78 5.13 -16.48
CA ALA A 5 -47.34 4.92 -16.39
C ALA A 5 -46.84 5.18 -14.94
N PRO A 6 -45.79 4.46 -14.48
CA PRO A 6 -45.25 4.64 -13.12
C PRO A 6 -44.41 5.90 -13.02
N ARG A 7 -44.59 6.64 -11.91
CA ARG A 7 -43.79 7.82 -11.53
C ARG A 7 -42.35 7.44 -11.25
N ARG A 8 -41.39 8.13 -11.86
CA ARG A 8 -39.97 8.12 -11.48
C ARG A 8 -39.82 8.85 -10.12
N ILE A 9 -39.28 8.15 -9.15
CA ILE A 9 -38.82 8.73 -7.89
C ILE A 9 -37.40 9.21 -8.11
N SER A 10 -37.15 10.51 -8.03
CA SER A 10 -35.81 11.11 -8.09
C SER A 10 -35.07 10.83 -6.78
N ALA A 11 -33.90 10.17 -6.86
CA ALA A 11 -33.02 9.95 -5.76
C ALA A 11 -32.36 11.28 -5.30
N PRO A 12 -32.13 11.48 -4.01
CA PRO A 12 -31.48 12.70 -3.50
C PRO A 12 -30.00 12.75 -3.87
N ASN A 13 -29.56 13.95 -4.24
CA ASN A 13 -28.24 14.33 -4.71
C ASN A 13 -27.21 14.26 -3.57
N SER A 14 -26.63 13.08 -3.30
CA SER A 14 -25.60 12.86 -2.28
C SER A 14 -24.15 12.95 -2.80
N GLY A 15 -23.95 13.26 -4.09
CA GLY A 15 -22.64 13.17 -4.78
C GLY A 15 -21.62 14.23 -4.37
N ARG A 16 -22.02 15.40 -3.86
CA ARG A 16 -21.07 16.54 -3.67
C ARG A 16 -20.18 16.47 -2.43
N LYS A 17 -20.48 15.65 -1.44
CA LYS A 17 -19.65 15.52 -0.22
C LYS A 17 -18.59 14.41 -0.29
N GLN A 18 -18.77 13.43 -1.16
CA GLN A 18 -17.82 12.32 -1.34
C GLN A 18 -16.58 12.70 -2.16
N ASP A 19 -16.67 13.71 -3.04
CA ASP A 19 -15.59 14.12 -3.93
C ASP A 19 -14.37 14.75 -3.21
N ARG A 20 -14.53 15.29 -2.00
CA ARG A 20 -13.45 15.97 -1.31
C ARG A 20 -12.39 15.05 -0.70
N LEU A 21 -12.75 13.86 -0.24
CA LEU A 21 -11.80 12.89 0.34
C LEU A 21 -10.99 12.15 -0.75
N LEU A 22 -11.58 11.97 -1.93
CA LEU A 22 -10.87 11.45 -3.11
C LEU A 22 -9.79 12.42 -3.64
N HIS A 23 -9.92 13.72 -3.36
CA HIS A 23 -9.06 14.76 -3.95
C HIS A 23 -7.59 14.70 -3.52
N ILE A 24 -7.22 13.99 -2.44
CA ILE A 24 -5.85 14.02 -1.91
C ILE A 24 -4.99 12.94 -2.56
N SER A 25 -5.43 11.71 -2.54
CA SER A 25 -4.78 10.63 -3.29
C SER A 25 -4.66 10.99 -4.78
N LEU A 26 -5.63 11.76 -5.26
CA LEU A 26 -5.75 12.24 -6.62
C LEU A 26 -4.78 13.38 -6.97
N ARG A 27 -4.55 14.33 -6.05
CA ARG A 27 -3.56 15.40 -6.24
C ARG A 27 -2.13 14.88 -6.12
N ALA A 28 -1.89 13.87 -5.28
CA ALA A 28 -0.60 13.19 -5.21
C ALA A 28 -0.27 12.51 -6.54
N ALA A 29 -1.18 11.71 -7.11
CA ALA A 29 -1.02 11.09 -8.41
C ALA A 29 -0.89 12.13 -9.55
N THR A 30 -1.61 13.26 -9.48
CA THR A 30 -1.55 14.35 -10.49
C THR A 30 -0.26 15.15 -10.37
N ARG A 31 0.25 15.40 -9.15
CA ARG A 31 1.55 16.05 -8.94
C ARG A 31 2.69 15.17 -9.45
N LEU A 32 2.62 13.85 -9.24
CA LEU A 32 3.58 12.91 -9.83
C LEU A 32 3.48 12.90 -11.37
N SER A 33 2.30 12.80 -11.95
CA SER A 33 2.09 12.82 -13.40
C SER A 33 2.63 14.10 -14.05
N ASN A 34 2.38 15.25 -13.44
CA ASN A 34 2.91 16.54 -13.93
C ASN A 34 4.43 16.68 -13.73
N ARG A 35 5.01 16.08 -12.68
CA ARG A 35 6.46 16.03 -12.48
C ARG A 35 7.12 15.05 -13.46
N VAL A 36 6.57 13.86 -13.66
CA VAL A 36 7.08 12.89 -14.65
C VAL A 36 7.10 13.50 -16.06
N GLY A 37 6.08 14.29 -16.45
CA GLY A 37 6.08 15.05 -17.69
C GLY A 37 7.20 16.11 -17.78
N ARG A 38 7.48 16.83 -16.68
CA ARG A 38 8.59 17.78 -16.58
C ARG A 38 9.97 17.12 -16.61
N TRP A 39 10.15 15.96 -15.95
CA TRP A 39 11.41 15.23 -15.93
C TRP A 39 11.76 14.65 -17.31
N ARG A 40 10.81 14.18 -18.11
CA ARG A 40 11.09 13.76 -19.50
C ARG A 40 11.59 14.91 -20.37
N GLY A 41 11.16 16.14 -20.11
CA GLY A 41 11.68 17.33 -20.79
C GLY A 41 13.10 17.72 -20.35
N MET A 42 13.51 17.41 -19.11
CA MET A 42 14.85 17.73 -18.59
C MET A 42 15.94 16.76 -19.07
N VAL A 43 15.62 15.48 -19.28
CA VAL A 43 16.60 14.51 -19.75
C VAL A 43 16.97 14.71 -21.22
N TYR A 44 16.13 15.38 -22.01
CA TYR A 44 16.39 15.60 -23.45
C TYR A 44 17.10 16.92 -23.78
N ASN A 45 17.36 17.81 -22.81
CA ASN A 45 17.99 19.10 -23.09
C ASN A 45 19.21 19.38 -22.20
N LYS A 46 20.24 18.55 -22.32
CA LYS A 46 21.53 18.75 -21.67
C LYS A 46 22.45 19.69 -22.47
N LYS A 47 21.95 20.86 -22.88
CA LYS A 47 22.76 22.01 -23.34
C LYS A 47 21.93 23.30 -23.31
N GLN A 48 21.77 23.88 -22.13
CA GLN A 48 21.70 25.34 -21.95
C GLN A 48 21.66 25.64 -20.43
N SER A 49 22.75 26.24 -19.98
CA SER A 49 22.90 26.80 -18.65
C SER A 49 21.89 27.94 -18.43
N CYS A 50 21.00 27.80 -17.48
CA CYS A 50 20.38 28.94 -16.82
C CYS A 50 20.09 28.58 -15.36
N ASN A 51 20.75 29.29 -14.46
CA ASN A 51 20.58 29.28 -13.01
C ASN A 51 19.12 29.53 -12.64
N ARG A 52 18.38 28.51 -12.33
CA ARG A 52 17.30 28.46 -11.35
C ARG A 52 17.34 27.09 -10.70
N LYS A 53 17.97 27.00 -9.55
CA LYS A 53 17.64 25.98 -8.56
C LYS A 53 16.18 26.21 -8.17
N GLU A 54 15.22 25.59 -8.87
CA GLU A 54 13.93 25.29 -8.24
C GLU A 54 14.25 24.28 -7.14
N GLU A 55 14.34 24.77 -5.92
CA GLU A 55 14.49 23.96 -4.72
C GLU A 55 13.36 22.92 -4.73
N ALA A 56 13.74 21.67 -4.98
CA ALA A 56 12.86 20.55 -4.71
C ALA A 56 12.56 20.63 -3.21
N MET A 57 11.29 20.88 -2.83
CA MET A 57 10.89 20.82 -1.42
C MET A 57 10.72 19.34 -1.08
N PRO A 58 11.71 18.68 -0.46
CA PRO A 58 11.68 17.24 -0.16
C PRO A 58 10.64 16.95 0.92
N VAL A 59 10.34 17.90 1.78
CA VAL A 59 9.31 17.83 2.82
C VAL A 59 8.20 18.82 2.47
N VAL A 60 6.97 18.32 2.37
CA VAL A 60 5.77 19.15 2.14
C VAL A 60 5.31 19.71 3.49
N ASN A 61 5.74 20.93 3.80
CA ASN A 61 5.43 21.61 5.07
C ASN A 61 3.94 21.90 5.27
N HIS A 62 3.18 22.04 4.19
CA HIS A 62 1.74 22.27 4.23
C HIS A 62 1.02 21.29 3.32
N SER A 63 0.47 20.23 3.89
CA SER A 63 -0.39 19.32 3.17
C SER A 63 -1.66 20.06 2.71
N SER A 64 -2.07 19.80 1.48
CA SER A 64 -3.36 20.31 0.98
C SER A 64 -4.56 19.50 1.51
N TYR A 65 -4.30 18.52 2.35
CA TYR A 65 -5.34 17.71 2.96
C TYR A 65 -6.02 18.46 4.10
N ASN A 66 -7.34 18.55 4.02
CA ASN A 66 -8.18 19.07 5.09
C ASN A 66 -9.17 18.01 5.51
N SER A 67 -8.91 17.41 6.66
CA SER A 67 -9.87 16.52 7.31
C SER A 67 -11.14 17.29 7.70
N PRO A 68 -12.33 16.69 7.55
CA PRO A 68 -13.53 17.23 8.18
C PRO A 68 -13.29 17.44 9.69
N ILE A 69 -13.80 18.56 10.25
CA ILE A 69 -13.52 18.94 11.65
C ILE A 69 -13.87 17.81 12.63
N TRP A 70 -14.99 17.12 12.39
CA TRP A 70 -15.46 16.01 13.23
C TRP A 70 -14.63 14.71 13.07
N LEU A 71 -13.76 14.62 12.06
CA LEU A 71 -12.81 13.52 11.86
C LEU A 71 -11.37 13.88 12.23
N ARG A 72 -11.10 15.00 12.89
CA ARG A 72 -9.76 15.41 13.32
C ARG A 72 -9.28 14.61 14.53
N ASN A 73 -9.18 13.29 14.35
CA ASN A 73 -8.67 12.34 15.32
C ASN A 73 -8.18 11.11 14.55
N GLY A 74 -6.93 10.70 14.75
CA GLY A 74 -6.30 9.61 14.02
C GLY A 74 -7.05 8.28 14.14
N HIS A 75 -7.59 7.96 15.33
CA HIS A 75 -8.39 6.75 15.51
C HIS A 75 -9.71 6.80 14.73
N LEU A 76 -10.42 7.94 14.79
CA LEU A 76 -11.66 8.10 14.02
C LEU A 76 -11.41 8.00 12.52
N GLN A 77 -10.34 8.63 12.02
CA GLN A 77 -9.98 8.54 10.61
C GLN A 77 -9.55 7.15 10.18
N THR A 78 -8.92 6.39 11.07
CA THR A 78 -8.57 4.98 10.80
C THR A 78 -9.82 4.10 10.70
N ILE A 79 -10.78 4.29 11.60
CA ILE A 79 -11.94 3.38 11.73
C ILE A 79 -13.09 3.77 10.79
N TRP A 80 -13.38 5.08 10.66
CA TRP A 80 -14.53 5.57 9.92
C TRP A 80 -14.59 5.09 8.46
N PRO A 81 -13.51 5.17 7.67
CA PRO A 81 -13.53 4.70 6.28
C PRO A 81 -13.77 3.20 6.16
N VAL A 82 -13.26 2.44 7.14
CA VAL A 82 -13.48 0.99 7.20
C VAL A 82 -14.95 0.64 7.42
N LEU A 83 -15.69 1.45 8.18
CA LEU A 83 -17.08 1.18 8.51
C LEU A 83 -18.08 1.79 7.51
N PHE A 84 -17.79 3.00 7.00
CA PHE A 84 -18.79 3.81 6.31
C PHE A 84 -18.46 4.18 4.86
N ARG A 85 -17.21 4.06 4.42
CA ARG A 85 -16.84 4.30 3.02
C ARG A 85 -17.20 3.08 2.18
N ASN A 86 -18.08 3.25 1.20
CA ASN A 86 -18.48 2.19 0.26
C ASN A 86 -18.18 2.63 -1.18
N PRO A 87 -16.93 2.49 -1.65
CA PRO A 87 -16.62 2.69 -3.05
C PRO A 87 -17.36 1.64 -3.88
N PRO A 88 -17.80 1.98 -5.10
CA PRO A 88 -18.39 0.99 -5.99
C PRO A 88 -17.36 -0.12 -6.28
N LEU A 89 -17.83 -1.36 -6.38
CA LEU A 89 -17.00 -2.45 -6.85
C LEU A 89 -16.81 -2.28 -8.37
N PRO A 90 -15.59 -2.06 -8.85
CA PRO A 90 -15.34 -1.93 -10.28
C PRO A 90 -15.50 -3.28 -10.99
N SER A 91 -15.63 -3.25 -12.31
CA SER A 91 -15.45 -4.46 -13.11
C SER A 91 -13.99 -4.91 -12.95
N LEU A 92 -13.80 -6.12 -12.46
CA LEU A 92 -12.47 -6.72 -12.27
C LEU A 92 -12.50 -8.19 -12.70
N TRP A 93 -11.33 -8.72 -13.08
CA TRP A 93 -11.13 -10.15 -13.20
C TRP A 93 -9.86 -10.55 -12.45
N ARG A 94 -9.87 -11.76 -11.91
CA ARG A 94 -8.74 -12.32 -11.17
C ARG A 94 -7.89 -13.19 -12.09
N GLU A 95 -6.60 -13.07 -11.94
CA GLU A 95 -5.60 -13.91 -12.58
C GLU A 95 -4.64 -14.45 -11.50
N ARG A 96 -4.25 -15.70 -11.65
CA ARG A 96 -3.28 -16.36 -10.77
C ARG A 96 -1.92 -16.39 -11.45
N LEU A 97 -0.92 -15.92 -10.75
CA LEU A 97 0.48 -16.03 -11.14
C LEU A 97 1.15 -17.09 -10.28
N GLU A 98 1.78 -18.05 -10.93
CA GLU A 98 2.63 -19.04 -10.24
C GLU A 98 3.94 -18.35 -9.84
N THR A 99 4.39 -18.64 -8.61
CA THR A 99 5.65 -18.13 -8.09
C THR A 99 6.77 -19.15 -8.27
N PRO A 100 8.05 -18.73 -8.38
CA PRO A 100 9.17 -19.63 -8.64
C PRO A 100 9.37 -20.73 -7.59
N ASP A 101 8.84 -20.55 -6.38
CA ASP A 101 8.90 -21.51 -5.28
C ASP A 101 7.73 -22.52 -5.28
N GLY A 102 6.94 -22.56 -6.36
CA GLY A 102 5.82 -23.49 -6.52
C GLY A 102 4.56 -23.11 -5.78
N ASP A 103 4.44 -21.84 -5.42
CA ASP A 103 3.26 -21.24 -4.82
C ASP A 103 2.51 -20.36 -5.85
N PHE A 104 1.60 -19.52 -5.38
CA PHE A 104 0.86 -18.59 -6.24
C PHE A 104 0.55 -17.28 -5.52
N ILE A 105 0.32 -16.27 -6.34
CA ILE A 105 -0.33 -15.01 -5.94
C ILE A 105 -1.49 -14.72 -6.89
N ASP A 106 -2.58 -14.22 -6.35
CA ASP A 106 -3.71 -13.77 -7.15
C ASP A 106 -3.66 -12.26 -7.33
N ILE A 107 -3.83 -11.79 -8.55
CA ILE A 107 -3.91 -10.39 -8.90
C ILE A 107 -5.28 -10.08 -9.49
N ASP A 108 -5.82 -8.91 -9.18
CA ASP A 108 -7.09 -8.44 -9.71
C ASP A 108 -6.85 -7.29 -10.69
N HIS A 109 -7.23 -7.50 -11.93
CA HIS A 109 -7.15 -6.50 -13.00
C HIS A 109 -8.39 -5.62 -12.97
N ILE A 110 -8.18 -4.31 -12.97
CA ILE A 110 -9.24 -3.29 -12.98
C ILE A 110 -8.92 -2.30 -14.11
N PRO A 111 -9.43 -2.51 -15.33
CA PRO A 111 -9.11 -1.68 -16.47
C PRO A 111 -9.77 -0.30 -16.38
N ALA A 112 -9.10 0.72 -16.86
CA ALA A 112 -9.67 2.07 -16.99
C ALA A 112 -10.78 2.12 -18.04
N CYS A 113 -10.65 1.33 -19.11
CA CYS A 113 -11.64 1.20 -20.16
C CYS A 113 -11.75 -0.27 -20.57
N ALA A 114 -12.98 -0.77 -20.67
CA ALA A 114 -13.21 -2.17 -21.02
C ALA A 114 -12.62 -2.52 -22.40
N GLY A 115 -11.81 -3.58 -22.44
CA GLY A 115 -11.24 -4.12 -23.66
C GLY A 115 -10.07 -3.35 -24.28
N ILE A 116 -9.65 -2.23 -23.69
CA ILE A 116 -8.53 -1.41 -24.20
C ILE A 116 -7.52 -1.19 -23.07
N ARG A 117 -6.26 -1.61 -23.28
CA ARG A 117 -5.17 -1.27 -22.37
C ARG A 117 -4.75 0.18 -22.56
N SER A 118 -4.61 0.89 -21.42
CA SER A 118 -4.22 2.30 -21.46
C SER A 118 -2.73 2.53 -21.74
N GLY A 119 -1.90 1.47 -21.75
CA GLY A 119 -0.45 1.55 -21.81
C GLY A 119 0.22 2.00 -20.49
N ARG A 120 -0.58 2.35 -19.49
CA ARG A 120 -0.14 2.78 -18.14
C ARG A 120 -0.86 1.96 -17.08
N VAL A 121 -0.11 1.44 -16.11
CA VAL A 121 -0.69 0.64 -15.02
C VAL A 121 -0.21 1.10 -13.67
N ALA A 122 -1.11 1.08 -12.69
CA ALA A 122 -0.77 1.20 -11.28
C ALA A 122 -0.87 -0.16 -10.60
N ILE A 123 0.23 -0.61 -9.99
CA ILE A 123 0.24 -1.82 -9.17
C ILE A 123 -0.08 -1.41 -7.74
N LEU A 124 -1.17 -1.92 -7.20
CA LEU A 124 -1.62 -1.63 -5.83
C LEU A 124 -1.26 -2.77 -4.88
N SER A 125 -0.66 -2.42 -3.73
CA SER A 125 -0.30 -3.34 -2.64
C SER A 125 -1.06 -2.97 -1.37
N HIS A 126 -1.83 -3.91 -0.83
CA HIS A 126 -2.63 -3.68 0.38
C HIS A 126 -1.82 -3.75 1.68
N GLY A 127 -2.40 -3.34 2.81
CA GLY A 127 -1.81 -3.47 4.14
C GLY A 127 -1.98 -4.87 4.76
N LEU A 128 -1.44 -5.04 5.97
CA LEU A 128 -1.52 -6.27 6.76
C LEU A 128 -2.96 -6.81 6.82
N GLU A 129 -3.12 -8.10 6.48
CA GLU A 129 -4.42 -8.80 6.49
C GLU A 129 -5.50 -8.12 5.62
N GLY A 130 -5.05 -7.34 4.63
CA GLY A 130 -5.91 -6.78 3.60
C GLY A 130 -6.14 -7.73 2.42
N ASN A 131 -6.70 -7.17 1.36
CA ASN A 131 -6.80 -7.76 0.02
C ASN A 131 -7.13 -6.65 -0.99
N SER A 132 -7.16 -7.00 -2.28
CA SER A 132 -7.46 -6.09 -3.40
C SER A 132 -8.82 -5.39 -3.30
N THR A 133 -9.79 -5.97 -2.59
CA THR A 133 -11.17 -5.42 -2.48
C THR A 133 -11.39 -4.59 -1.22
N ARG A 134 -10.33 -4.30 -0.44
CA ARG A 134 -10.45 -3.37 0.68
C ARG A 134 -10.87 -1.98 0.18
N ARG A 135 -11.68 -1.27 0.96
CA ARG A 135 -12.30 0.00 0.56
C ARG A 135 -11.31 1.05 0.09
N TYR A 136 -10.15 1.16 0.73
CA TYR A 136 -9.09 2.07 0.31
C TYR A 136 -8.44 1.65 -1.03
N MET A 137 -8.29 0.34 -1.26
CA MET A 137 -7.80 -0.20 -2.54
C MET A 137 -8.76 0.12 -3.68
N LEU A 138 -10.05 -0.17 -3.48
CA LEU A 138 -11.10 0.14 -4.46
C LEU A 138 -11.21 1.63 -4.75
N GLY A 139 -11.15 2.47 -3.71
CA GLY A 139 -11.17 3.92 -3.87
C GLY A 139 -9.96 4.45 -4.65
N MET A 140 -8.77 3.90 -4.41
CA MET A 140 -7.58 4.24 -5.17
C MET A 140 -7.69 3.76 -6.62
N ALA A 141 -8.16 2.53 -6.83
CA ALA A 141 -8.37 1.98 -8.18
C ALA A 141 -9.34 2.84 -8.99
N GLU A 142 -10.49 3.22 -8.41
CA GLU A 142 -11.46 4.12 -9.05
C GLU A 142 -10.83 5.47 -9.40
N ALA A 143 -10.05 6.04 -8.49
CA ALA A 143 -9.38 7.32 -8.69
C ALA A 143 -8.37 7.28 -9.84
N LEU A 144 -7.64 6.19 -9.98
CA LEU A 144 -6.67 5.96 -11.05
C LEU A 144 -7.36 5.67 -12.38
N ASN A 145 -8.41 4.84 -12.38
CA ASN A 145 -9.21 4.55 -13.59
C ASN A 145 -9.82 5.83 -14.19
N ARG A 146 -10.37 6.72 -13.36
CA ARG A 146 -10.89 8.02 -13.82
C ARG A 146 -9.82 8.89 -14.51
N ARG A 147 -8.54 8.59 -14.32
CA ARG A 147 -7.40 9.26 -14.97
C ARG A 147 -6.80 8.45 -16.11
N GLY A 148 -7.45 7.38 -16.51
CA GLY A 148 -7.02 6.53 -17.60
C GLY A 148 -5.83 5.65 -17.28
N TRP A 149 -5.65 5.24 -16.00
CA TRP A 149 -4.70 4.23 -15.59
C TRP A 149 -5.42 2.89 -15.40
N ASP A 150 -4.88 1.84 -15.99
CA ASP A 150 -5.25 0.50 -15.59
C ASP A 150 -4.71 0.21 -14.20
N VAL A 151 -5.35 -0.69 -13.48
CA VAL A 151 -4.91 -1.08 -12.13
C VAL A 151 -4.73 -2.60 -12.07
N VAL A 152 -3.64 -3.02 -11.45
CA VAL A 152 -3.38 -4.40 -11.03
C VAL A 152 -3.24 -4.38 -9.52
N ALA A 153 -4.23 -4.93 -8.81
CA ALA A 153 -4.23 -5.01 -7.37
C ALA A 153 -3.78 -6.42 -6.95
N ARG A 154 -2.57 -6.51 -6.34
CA ARG A 154 -2.07 -7.81 -5.87
C ARG A 154 -2.66 -8.18 -4.52
N ASN A 155 -2.88 -9.47 -4.32
CA ASN A 155 -3.18 -10.04 -3.03
C ASN A 155 -1.94 -10.76 -2.50
N PHE A 156 -1.55 -10.49 -1.24
CA PHE A 156 -0.48 -11.25 -0.60
C PHE A 156 -0.86 -12.73 -0.47
N ARG A 157 0.12 -13.60 -0.37
CA ARG A 157 -0.09 -15.04 -0.20
C ARG A 157 -1.10 -15.32 0.92
N GLY A 158 -2.12 -16.14 0.65
CA GLY A 158 -3.19 -16.44 1.59
C GLY A 158 -4.14 -15.26 1.91
N CYS A 159 -4.16 -14.20 1.09
CA CYS A 159 -5.05 -13.04 1.28
C CYS A 159 -6.13 -12.91 0.19
N SER A 160 -6.14 -13.74 -0.83
CA SER A 160 -7.09 -13.67 -1.95
C SER A 160 -8.40 -14.43 -1.69
N GLY A 161 -8.53 -15.10 -0.54
CA GLY A 161 -9.64 -15.97 -0.20
C GLY A 161 -9.26 -17.46 -0.24
N GLU A 162 -8.10 -17.79 -0.78
CA GLU A 162 -7.51 -19.12 -0.78
C GLU A 162 -6.12 -19.04 -0.11
N MET A 163 -5.82 -20.05 0.73
CA MET A 163 -4.53 -20.17 1.38
C MET A 163 -3.48 -20.64 0.37
N ASN A 164 -2.34 -20.01 0.36
CA ASN A 164 -1.19 -20.37 -0.47
C ASN A 164 -0.68 -21.79 -0.18
N HIS A 165 -0.02 -22.43 -1.14
CA HIS A 165 0.33 -23.85 -1.10
C HIS A 165 1.53 -24.15 -0.21
N THR A 166 2.58 -23.33 -0.25
CA THR A 166 3.82 -23.54 0.50
C THR A 166 3.65 -23.24 1.99
N LEU A 167 4.60 -23.67 2.82
CA LEU A 167 4.56 -23.49 4.25
C LEU A 167 4.62 -22.03 4.67
N PRO A 168 5.53 -21.16 4.16
CA PRO A 168 5.58 -19.76 4.53
C PRO A 168 4.33 -18.99 4.13
N LEU A 169 3.94 -18.05 4.99
CA LEU A 169 2.95 -17.01 4.67
C LEU A 169 3.66 -15.83 3.99
N TYR A 170 2.97 -14.71 3.76
CA TYR A 170 3.61 -13.46 3.40
C TYR A 170 4.23 -12.79 4.63
N HIS A 171 5.20 -11.89 4.42
CA HIS A 171 5.77 -11.07 5.48
C HIS A 171 6.06 -9.63 5.00
N GLY A 172 6.35 -8.73 5.94
CA GLY A 172 6.47 -7.29 5.64
C GLY A 172 7.62 -6.91 4.72
N GLY A 173 8.66 -7.73 4.64
CA GLY A 173 9.82 -7.50 3.79
C GLY A 173 9.81 -8.25 2.46
N GLU A 174 8.71 -8.95 2.12
CA GLU A 174 8.59 -9.72 0.89
C GLU A 174 8.51 -8.82 -0.34
N THR A 175 9.48 -8.91 -1.23
CA THR A 175 9.59 -8.09 -2.45
C THR A 175 9.59 -8.90 -3.75
N ASP A 176 9.81 -10.22 -3.69
CA ASP A 176 9.87 -11.07 -4.88
C ASP A 176 8.51 -11.22 -5.55
N ASP A 177 7.44 -11.37 -4.76
CA ASP A 177 6.08 -11.40 -5.28
C ASP A 177 5.71 -10.07 -5.96
N LEU A 178 6.16 -8.93 -5.42
CA LEU A 178 5.96 -7.64 -6.07
C LEU A 178 6.77 -7.55 -7.37
N HIS A 179 8.01 -8.03 -7.36
CA HIS A 179 8.83 -8.08 -8.57
C HIS A 179 8.18 -8.92 -9.67
N LEU A 180 7.64 -10.10 -9.31
CA LEU A 180 6.90 -10.94 -10.24
C LEU A 180 5.74 -10.19 -10.91
N VAL A 181 4.93 -9.45 -10.13
CA VAL A 181 3.83 -8.65 -10.68
C VAL A 181 4.33 -7.52 -11.57
N VAL A 182 5.45 -6.87 -11.21
CA VAL A 182 6.07 -5.83 -12.04
C VAL A 182 6.53 -6.42 -13.37
N GLN A 183 7.25 -7.55 -13.36
CA GLN A 183 7.71 -8.24 -14.57
C GLN A 183 6.54 -8.70 -15.44
N TYR A 184 5.49 -9.21 -14.81
CA TYR A 184 4.25 -9.57 -15.50
C TYR A 184 3.65 -8.35 -16.21
N CYS A 185 3.52 -7.20 -15.56
CA CYS A 185 3.02 -5.98 -16.19
C CYS A 185 3.93 -5.50 -17.35
N VAL A 186 5.25 -5.64 -17.21
CA VAL A 186 6.21 -5.36 -18.31
C VAL A 186 5.95 -6.30 -19.50
N SER A 187 5.77 -7.59 -19.26
CA SER A 187 5.48 -8.59 -20.30
C SER A 187 4.16 -8.33 -21.03
N LEU A 188 3.18 -7.75 -20.35
CA LEU A 188 1.93 -7.30 -20.94
C LEU A 188 2.07 -6.04 -21.84
N GLY A 189 3.27 -5.43 -21.90
CA GLY A 189 3.56 -4.27 -22.74
C GLY A 189 3.20 -2.92 -22.12
N TYR A 190 3.01 -2.82 -20.80
CA TYR A 190 2.84 -1.53 -20.15
C TYR A 190 4.11 -0.70 -20.23
N GLY A 191 4.03 0.48 -20.82
CA GLY A 191 5.17 1.40 -20.98
C GLY A 191 5.42 2.28 -19.76
N SER A 192 4.47 2.40 -18.84
CA SER A 192 4.60 3.16 -17.60
C SER A 192 3.89 2.44 -16.46
N ILE A 193 4.64 2.17 -15.39
CA ILE A 193 4.19 1.49 -14.18
C ILE A 193 4.37 2.45 -13.00
N VAL A 194 3.35 2.59 -12.17
CA VAL A 194 3.40 3.29 -10.88
C VAL A 194 3.08 2.28 -9.79
N LEU A 195 3.91 2.26 -8.74
CA LEU A 195 3.67 1.41 -7.57
C LEU A 195 2.91 2.23 -6.51
N VAL A 196 1.84 1.66 -5.95
CA VAL A 196 1.09 2.29 -4.86
C VAL A 196 0.92 1.29 -3.73
N GLY A 197 1.53 1.60 -2.58
CA GLY A 197 1.48 0.72 -1.42
C GLY A 197 0.82 1.38 -0.21
N PHE A 198 0.07 0.58 0.55
CA PHE A 198 -0.57 1.01 1.78
C PHE A 198 -0.03 0.23 2.97
N SER A 199 0.35 0.93 4.06
CA SER A 199 0.83 0.28 5.28
C SER A 199 1.97 -0.71 4.98
N MET A 200 1.83 -1.98 5.32
CA MET A 200 2.80 -3.04 4.97
C MET A 200 3.09 -3.11 3.45
N GLY A 201 2.08 -2.92 2.60
CA GLY A 201 2.29 -2.89 1.14
C GLY A 201 3.12 -1.68 0.70
N GLY A 202 3.04 -0.56 1.44
CA GLY A 202 3.90 0.60 1.25
C GLY A 202 5.34 0.30 1.67
N ASN A 203 5.53 -0.40 2.80
CA ASN A 203 6.82 -0.86 3.25
C ASN A 203 7.50 -1.77 2.20
N GLN A 204 6.79 -2.79 1.71
CA GLN A 204 7.30 -3.66 0.66
C GLN A 204 7.64 -2.89 -0.63
N THR A 205 6.80 -1.91 -1.01
CA THR A 205 7.03 -1.08 -2.20
C THR A 205 8.32 -0.28 -2.09
N LEU A 206 8.55 0.38 -0.96
CA LEU A 206 9.75 1.19 -0.76
C LEU A 206 11.01 0.33 -0.58
N LYS A 207 10.92 -0.79 0.14
CA LYS A 207 12.01 -1.75 0.24
C LYS A 207 12.40 -2.27 -1.14
N TYR A 208 11.44 -2.72 -1.95
CA TYR A 208 11.65 -3.20 -3.33
C TYR A 208 12.43 -2.20 -4.18
N LEU A 209 12.09 -0.92 -4.10
CA LEU A 209 12.76 0.12 -4.89
C LEU A 209 14.16 0.46 -4.39
N GLY A 210 14.47 0.21 -3.13
CA GLY A 210 15.76 0.54 -2.51
C GLY A 210 16.72 -0.64 -2.36
N GLU A 211 16.30 -1.86 -2.72
CA GLU A 211 17.19 -3.04 -2.74
C GLU A 211 18.26 -2.88 -3.84
N ARG A 212 19.54 -2.93 -3.44
CA ARG A 212 20.67 -2.66 -4.37
C ARG A 212 21.01 -3.82 -5.31
N ASP A 213 20.64 -5.03 -4.91
CA ASP A 213 20.87 -6.26 -5.67
C ASP A 213 19.81 -6.52 -6.74
N ARG A 214 18.79 -5.64 -6.81
CA ARG A 214 17.68 -5.77 -7.74
C ARG A 214 17.67 -4.67 -8.80
N THR A 215 17.58 -5.07 -10.05
CA THR A 215 17.38 -4.13 -11.16
C THR A 215 15.90 -3.79 -11.29
N ILE A 216 15.55 -2.54 -11.05
CA ILE A 216 14.17 -2.05 -11.24
C ILE A 216 13.94 -1.78 -12.73
N PRO A 217 12.90 -2.36 -13.35
CA PRO A 217 12.55 -2.10 -14.73
C PRO A 217 12.35 -0.60 -15.02
N SER A 218 12.86 -0.11 -16.13
CA SER A 218 12.78 1.30 -16.52
C SER A 218 11.33 1.81 -16.71
N GLN A 219 10.39 0.90 -16.88
CA GLN A 219 8.94 1.20 -16.93
C GLN A 219 8.38 1.65 -15.59
N VAL A 220 9.04 1.29 -14.46
CA VAL A 220 8.65 1.76 -13.13
C VAL A 220 9.06 3.23 -13.01
N SER A 221 8.09 4.12 -13.16
CA SER A 221 8.32 5.55 -13.31
C SER A 221 8.13 6.36 -12.03
N ALA A 222 7.39 5.84 -11.07
CA ALA A 222 7.15 6.49 -9.77
C ALA A 222 6.55 5.52 -8.75
N ALA A 223 6.56 5.93 -7.46
CA ALA A 223 5.85 5.23 -6.41
C ALA A 223 5.11 6.19 -5.45
N VAL A 224 4.06 5.67 -4.83
CA VAL A 224 3.34 6.32 -3.71
C VAL A 224 3.19 5.31 -2.59
N ALA A 225 3.56 5.69 -1.39
CA ALA A 225 3.44 4.87 -0.20
C ALA A 225 2.69 5.63 0.89
N VAL A 226 1.63 5.03 1.45
CA VAL A 226 0.71 5.69 2.37
C VAL A 226 0.66 4.95 3.69
N SER A 227 0.76 5.68 4.80
CA SER A 227 0.69 5.16 6.18
C SER A 227 1.70 4.02 6.43
N VAL A 228 2.96 4.25 6.09
CA VAL A 228 4.00 3.21 6.02
C VAL A 228 4.72 3.07 7.35
N PRO A 229 4.75 1.87 7.95
CA PRO A 229 5.60 1.57 9.09
C PRO A 229 7.06 1.38 8.63
N CYS A 230 7.74 2.48 8.26
CA CYS A 230 9.11 2.45 7.75
C CYS A 230 10.06 1.82 8.77
N ASP A 231 9.84 2.12 10.05
CA ASP A 231 10.42 1.46 11.22
C ASP A 231 9.41 0.44 11.73
N MET A 232 9.57 -0.82 11.33
CA MET A 232 8.64 -1.89 11.70
C MET A 232 8.73 -2.25 13.18
N GLU A 233 9.93 -2.17 13.79
CA GLU A 233 10.14 -2.46 15.21
C GLU A 233 9.36 -1.46 16.06
N GLY A 234 9.59 -0.17 15.87
CA GLY A 234 8.89 0.88 16.61
C GLY A 234 7.38 0.90 16.35
N ALA A 235 6.92 0.60 15.14
CA ALA A 235 5.49 0.48 14.83
C ALA A 235 4.85 -0.72 15.58
N ALA A 236 5.54 -1.86 15.67
CA ALA A 236 5.06 -3.01 16.45
C ALA A 236 4.99 -2.69 17.95
N GLU A 237 5.96 -1.93 18.49
CA GLU A 237 5.95 -1.44 19.88
C GLU A 237 4.76 -0.49 20.13
N VAL A 238 4.52 0.48 19.23
CA VAL A 238 3.37 1.40 19.32
C VAL A 238 2.06 0.63 19.32
N LEU A 239 1.90 -0.37 18.45
CA LEU A 239 0.69 -1.19 18.38
C LEU A 239 0.52 -2.10 19.61
N SER A 240 1.60 -2.39 20.35
CA SER A 240 1.55 -3.18 21.60
C SER A 240 1.09 -2.37 22.81
N LEU A 241 0.96 -1.03 22.69
CA LEU A 241 0.44 -0.19 23.76
C LEU A 241 -1.00 -0.55 24.13
N PRO A 242 -1.40 -0.53 25.42
CA PRO A 242 -2.76 -0.85 25.85
C PRO A 242 -3.85 -0.05 25.12
N SER A 243 -3.58 1.21 24.77
CA SER A 243 -4.49 2.06 24.01
C SER A 243 -4.72 1.59 22.57
N ARG A 244 -3.90 0.68 22.04
CA ARG A 244 -4.00 0.09 20.69
C ARG A 244 -4.53 -1.36 20.72
N ALA A 245 -4.84 -1.89 21.90
CA ALA A 245 -5.31 -3.27 22.06
C ALA A 245 -6.46 -3.70 21.11
N PRO A 246 -7.44 -2.86 20.75
CA PRO A 246 -8.48 -3.24 19.78
C PRO A 246 -7.91 -3.54 18.37
N TYR A 247 -6.92 -2.78 17.92
CA TYR A 247 -6.25 -3.02 16.62
C TYR A 247 -5.41 -4.27 16.67
N MET A 248 -4.62 -4.46 17.72
CA MET A 248 -3.82 -5.65 17.93
C MET A 248 -4.70 -6.91 17.96
N ALA A 249 -5.80 -6.89 18.69
CA ALA A 249 -6.76 -8.00 18.75
C ALA A 249 -7.37 -8.32 17.38
N TYR A 250 -7.67 -7.28 16.57
CA TYR A 250 -8.17 -7.45 15.21
C TYR A 250 -7.16 -8.19 14.33
N PHE A 251 -5.90 -7.73 14.31
CA PHE A 251 -4.85 -8.37 13.50
C PHE A 251 -4.53 -9.78 13.97
N LEU A 252 -4.32 -9.98 15.25
CA LEU A 252 -4.00 -11.30 15.81
C LEU A 252 -5.12 -12.32 15.55
N ARG A 253 -6.39 -11.90 15.55
CA ARG A 253 -7.50 -12.81 15.22
C ARG A 253 -7.39 -13.35 13.80
N THR A 254 -7.03 -12.52 12.83
CA THR A 254 -6.91 -12.95 11.43
C THR A 254 -5.65 -13.75 11.19
N LEU A 255 -4.53 -13.35 11.79
CA LEU A 255 -3.27 -14.07 11.72
C LEU A 255 -3.36 -15.46 12.35
N ARG A 256 -4.02 -15.59 13.51
CA ARG A 256 -4.25 -16.92 14.15
C ARG A 256 -5.00 -17.87 13.24
N ARG A 257 -6.08 -17.41 12.60
CA ARG A 257 -6.84 -18.24 11.66
C ARG A 257 -5.96 -18.77 10.51
N LYS A 258 -5.03 -17.95 10.02
CA LYS A 258 -4.08 -18.38 8.99
C LYS A 258 -3.11 -19.44 9.52
N VAL A 259 -2.61 -19.26 10.75
CA VAL A 259 -1.75 -20.25 11.40
C VAL A 259 -2.50 -21.58 11.62
N GLU A 260 -3.77 -21.54 12.08
CA GLU A 260 -4.62 -22.70 12.23
C GLU A 260 -4.86 -23.42 10.89
N GLU A 261 -5.12 -22.64 9.82
CA GLU A 261 -5.27 -23.20 8.48
C GLU A 261 -3.96 -23.83 7.96
N LYS A 262 -2.82 -23.18 8.20
CA LYS A 262 -1.51 -23.74 7.86
C LYS A 262 -1.19 -24.99 8.68
N HIS A 263 -1.50 -25.00 9.97
CA HIS A 263 -1.34 -26.21 10.80
C HIS A 263 -2.15 -27.38 10.24
N SER A 264 -3.38 -27.17 9.77
CA SER A 264 -4.18 -28.25 9.19
C SER A 264 -3.54 -28.88 7.94
N ARG A 265 -2.69 -28.13 7.22
CA ARG A 265 -1.94 -28.62 6.05
C ARG A 265 -0.54 -29.14 6.40
N PHE A 266 0.06 -28.60 7.44
CA PHE A 266 1.43 -28.87 7.87
C PHE A 266 1.52 -29.12 9.38
N PRO A 267 0.83 -30.16 9.93
CA PRO A 267 0.71 -30.35 11.38
C PRO A 267 2.05 -30.56 12.09
N ASP A 268 3.01 -31.21 11.40
CA ASP A 268 4.35 -31.48 11.95
C ASP A 268 5.31 -30.28 11.86
N ARG A 269 4.90 -29.21 11.21
CA ARG A 269 5.75 -28.03 10.93
C ARG A 269 5.28 -26.78 11.64
N ILE A 270 4.03 -26.70 12.03
CA ILE A 270 3.44 -25.57 12.72
C ILE A 270 2.78 -26.04 14.01
N ASP A 271 3.33 -25.60 15.14
CA ASP A 271 2.75 -25.83 16.45
C ASP A 271 1.76 -24.72 16.79
N ILE A 272 0.55 -25.10 17.24
CA ILE A 272 -0.52 -24.17 17.64
C ILE A 272 -0.78 -24.13 19.15
N ASP A 273 -0.01 -24.88 19.95
CA ASP A 273 -0.16 -24.86 21.41
C ASP A 273 0.02 -23.44 21.97
N GLY A 274 -1.00 -22.93 22.68
CA GLY A 274 -0.97 -21.56 23.22
C GLY A 274 -1.04 -20.44 22.18
N LEU A 275 -1.41 -20.73 20.92
CA LEU A 275 -1.66 -19.72 19.89
C LEU A 275 -2.69 -18.68 20.36
N ASP A 276 -3.70 -19.09 21.12
CA ASP A 276 -4.73 -18.25 21.71
C ASP A 276 -4.21 -17.30 22.80
N ARG A 277 -3.03 -17.56 23.38
CA ARG A 277 -2.40 -16.75 24.42
C ARG A 277 -1.55 -15.61 23.88
N ILE A 278 -1.14 -15.63 22.63
CA ILE A 278 -0.36 -14.56 21.99
C ILE A 278 -1.14 -13.24 22.06
N ARG A 279 -0.50 -12.16 22.48
CA ARG A 279 -1.13 -10.84 22.67
C ARG A 279 -0.48 -9.72 21.88
N THR A 280 0.74 -9.92 21.38
CA THR A 280 1.54 -8.93 20.69
C THR A 280 2.09 -9.46 19.38
N PHE A 281 2.51 -8.54 18.48
CA PHE A 281 3.25 -8.94 17.29
C PHE A 281 4.60 -9.55 17.62
N SER A 282 5.27 -9.11 18.69
CA SER A 282 6.54 -9.72 19.11
C SER A 282 6.37 -11.20 19.37
N GLU A 283 5.39 -11.59 20.19
CA GLU A 283 5.10 -12.99 20.48
C GLU A 283 4.70 -13.78 19.22
N PHE A 284 3.93 -13.16 18.31
CA PHE A 284 3.50 -13.80 17.08
C PHE A 284 4.66 -13.98 16.10
N ASP A 285 5.43 -12.94 15.89
CA ASP A 285 6.51 -12.94 14.90
C ASP A 285 7.70 -13.77 15.37
N ASP A 286 8.03 -13.79 16.67
CA ASP A 286 9.05 -14.70 17.22
C ASP A 286 8.68 -16.17 17.03
N ARG A 287 7.39 -16.49 17.16
CA ARG A 287 6.95 -17.87 17.09
C ARG A 287 6.68 -18.37 15.66
N TYR A 288 6.17 -17.50 14.79
CA TYR A 288 5.72 -17.90 13.45
C TYR A 288 6.44 -17.19 12.33
N THR A 289 6.37 -15.86 12.25
CA THR A 289 6.89 -15.13 11.10
C THR A 289 8.40 -15.32 10.97
N ALA A 290 9.15 -15.10 12.04
CA ALA A 290 10.61 -15.19 12.00
C ALA A 290 11.10 -16.60 11.59
N PRO A 291 10.73 -17.69 12.27
CA PRO A 291 11.25 -19.01 11.92
C PRO A 291 10.77 -19.51 10.55
N LEU A 292 9.55 -19.16 10.13
CA LEU A 292 9.03 -19.56 8.81
C LEU A 292 9.76 -18.89 7.64
N HIS A 293 10.43 -17.76 7.88
CA HIS A 293 11.15 -17.00 6.87
C HIS A 293 12.66 -16.91 7.12
N GLY A 294 13.19 -17.71 8.07
CA GLY A 294 14.63 -17.81 8.32
C GLY A 294 15.24 -16.65 9.09
N PHE A 295 14.44 -15.88 9.84
CA PHE A 295 14.91 -14.87 10.76
C PHE A 295 15.11 -15.47 12.15
N ASP A 296 16.11 -14.95 12.92
CA ASP A 296 16.41 -15.44 14.26
C ASP A 296 15.38 -15.01 15.32
N SER A 297 14.68 -13.90 15.09
CA SER A 297 13.70 -13.34 16.01
C SER A 297 12.78 -12.34 15.30
N ALA A 298 11.68 -11.94 15.96
CA ALA A 298 10.82 -10.85 15.52
C ALA A 298 11.60 -9.55 15.26
N ARG A 299 12.52 -9.22 16.19
CA ARG A 299 13.36 -8.02 16.05
C ARG A 299 14.29 -8.10 14.84
N HIS A 300 14.90 -9.26 14.58
CA HIS A 300 15.72 -9.49 13.38
C HIS A 300 14.85 -9.33 12.14
N TYR A 301 13.69 -9.97 12.11
CA TYR A 301 12.70 -9.85 11.03
C TYR A 301 12.35 -8.38 10.75
N TRP A 302 11.97 -7.61 11.75
CA TRP A 302 11.56 -6.21 11.58
C TRP A 302 12.66 -5.32 11.05
N ARG A 303 13.90 -5.48 11.54
CA ARG A 303 15.07 -4.73 11.05
C ARG A 303 15.40 -5.02 9.61
N GLU A 304 15.35 -6.30 9.21
CA GLU A 304 15.64 -6.69 7.83
C GLU A 304 14.50 -6.36 6.86
N SER A 305 13.27 -6.26 7.34
CA SER A 305 12.06 -6.05 6.56
C SER A 305 11.61 -4.60 6.48
N GLY A 306 11.99 -3.74 7.46
CA GLY A 306 11.64 -2.33 7.47
C GLY A 306 12.29 -1.56 6.32
N CYS A 307 11.50 -0.72 5.65
CA CYS A 307 12.00 0.02 4.48
C CYS A 307 12.90 1.21 4.84
N LEU A 308 12.97 1.64 6.09
CA LEU A 308 13.68 2.85 6.51
C LEU A 308 15.13 2.89 6.00
N ARG A 309 15.87 1.79 6.12
CA ARG A 309 17.27 1.69 5.69
C ARG A 309 17.46 1.66 4.17
N PHE A 310 16.39 1.46 3.40
CA PHE A 310 16.44 1.40 1.95
C PHE A 310 16.09 2.74 1.29
N LEU A 311 15.47 3.67 2.01
CA LEU A 311 14.95 4.93 1.45
C LEU A 311 16.03 5.80 0.81
N GLU A 312 17.27 5.79 1.34
CA GLU A 312 18.39 6.56 0.80
C GLU A 312 18.85 6.06 -0.58
N HIS A 313 18.49 4.82 -0.93
CA HIS A 313 18.96 4.14 -2.14
C HIS A 313 17.93 4.14 -3.28
N ILE A 314 16.76 4.75 -3.05
CA ILE A 314 15.71 4.81 -4.05
C ILE A 314 15.99 5.95 -5.03
N ASP A 315 16.19 5.61 -6.30
CA ASP A 315 16.39 6.56 -7.40
C ASP A 315 15.09 6.87 -8.16
N VAL A 316 14.07 6.02 -8.02
CA VAL A 316 12.75 6.22 -8.62
C VAL A 316 12.00 7.29 -7.83
N PRO A 317 11.44 8.34 -8.46
CA PRO A 317 10.64 9.35 -7.75
C PRO A 317 9.52 8.73 -6.92
N PHE A 318 9.47 9.03 -5.62
CA PHE A 318 8.43 8.51 -4.75
C PHE A 318 7.88 9.54 -3.77
N LEU A 319 6.62 9.31 -3.39
CA LEU A 319 5.91 10.09 -2.39
C LEU A 319 5.57 9.19 -1.21
N LEU A 320 6.09 9.54 -0.03
CA LEU A 320 5.70 8.94 1.25
C LEU A 320 4.71 9.87 1.95
N ILE A 321 3.53 9.34 2.28
CA ILE A 321 2.47 10.06 3.00
C ILE A 321 2.22 9.36 4.33
N ASN A 322 2.68 9.95 5.43
CA ASN A 322 2.41 9.48 6.79
C ASN A 322 1.74 10.61 7.57
N ALA A 323 0.50 10.42 8.00
CA ALA A 323 -0.20 11.42 8.81
C ALA A 323 0.43 11.53 10.20
N SER A 324 0.58 12.76 10.71
CA SER A 324 1.20 12.99 12.02
C SER A 324 0.39 12.41 13.20
N ASP A 325 -0.90 12.15 12.98
CA ASP A 325 -1.81 11.56 13.96
C ASP A 325 -2.07 10.06 13.74
N ASP A 326 -1.27 9.40 12.89
CA ASP A 326 -1.40 7.97 12.62
C ASP A 326 -1.15 7.14 13.90
N PRO A 327 -2.16 6.39 14.39
CA PRO A 327 -2.04 5.70 15.67
C PRO A 327 -1.15 4.45 15.65
N PHE A 328 -0.58 4.07 14.50
CA PHE A 328 0.24 2.87 14.33
C PHE A 328 1.72 3.16 14.16
N LEU A 329 2.08 4.40 13.85
CA LEU A 329 3.44 4.74 13.46
C LEU A 329 4.27 5.25 14.64
N SER A 330 5.53 4.83 14.67
CA SER A 330 6.57 5.37 15.57
C SER A 330 7.13 6.69 15.01
N PRO A 331 7.83 7.48 15.83
CA PRO A 331 8.51 8.69 15.36
C PRO A 331 9.48 8.45 14.20
N ASP A 332 10.14 7.29 14.14
CA ASP A 332 11.11 6.96 13.11
C ASP A 332 10.44 6.62 11.76
N CYS A 333 9.11 6.47 11.74
CA CYS A 333 8.34 6.39 10.50
C CYS A 333 8.19 7.74 9.76
N TYR A 334 8.81 8.83 10.27
CA TYR A 334 8.80 10.16 9.67
C TYR A 334 10.24 10.59 9.31
N PRO A 335 10.83 10.02 8.26
CA PRO A 335 12.25 10.12 7.95
C PRO A 335 12.63 11.47 7.29
N ASN A 336 12.47 12.58 8.02
CA ASN A 336 12.71 13.93 7.53
C ASN A 336 14.14 14.12 6.98
N ARG A 337 15.16 13.62 7.70
CA ARG A 337 16.57 13.74 7.28
C ARG A 337 16.84 13.04 5.96
N ILE A 338 16.23 11.86 5.76
CA ILE A 338 16.37 11.11 4.51
C ILE A 338 15.66 11.86 3.38
N ALA A 339 14.47 12.41 3.64
CA ALA A 339 13.74 13.19 2.65
C ALA A 339 14.53 14.44 2.21
N GLU A 340 15.23 15.11 3.13
CA GLU A 340 16.09 16.25 2.83
C GLU A 340 17.32 15.85 1.98
N ALA A 341 17.84 14.64 2.16
CA ALA A 341 19.04 14.14 1.48
C ALA A 341 18.74 13.49 0.13
N ASN A 342 17.58 12.81 -0.03
CA ASN A 342 17.24 12.07 -1.24
C ASN A 342 16.32 12.89 -2.16
N ALA A 343 16.84 13.36 -3.27
CA ALA A 343 16.11 14.15 -4.26
C ALA A 343 14.93 13.41 -4.93
N ALA A 344 14.92 12.07 -4.90
CA ALA A 344 13.81 11.26 -5.40
C ALA A 344 12.64 11.19 -4.42
N MET A 345 12.87 11.48 -3.14
CA MET A 345 11.88 11.40 -2.08
C MET A 345 11.07 12.70 -1.96
N THR A 346 9.77 12.55 -1.79
CA THR A 346 8.89 13.59 -1.25
C THR A 346 8.18 13.02 -0.04
N LEU A 347 8.30 13.70 1.11
CA LEU A 347 7.61 13.35 2.35
C LEU A 347 6.46 14.34 2.59
N GLU A 348 5.25 13.83 2.72
CA GLU A 348 4.06 14.61 3.09
C GLU A 348 3.52 14.11 4.43
N MET A 349 3.42 15.01 5.41
CA MET A 349 2.94 14.72 6.76
C MET A 349 1.68 15.55 7.05
N PRO A 350 0.49 15.12 6.59
CA PRO A 350 -0.74 15.80 6.95
C PRO A 350 -0.93 15.75 8.48
N PRO A 351 -1.38 16.85 9.11
CA PRO A 351 -1.59 16.88 10.57
C PRO A 351 -2.68 15.90 11.03
N TRP A 352 -3.58 15.55 10.14
CA TRP A 352 -4.69 14.62 10.34
C TRP A 352 -4.74 13.64 9.18
N GLY A 353 -5.10 12.39 9.43
CA GLY A 353 -5.16 11.36 8.37
C GLY A 353 -5.40 9.97 8.93
N GLY A 354 -5.00 9.73 10.16
CA GLY A 354 -5.05 8.40 10.74
C GLY A 354 -4.26 7.38 9.93
N HIS A 355 -4.58 6.11 10.09
CA HIS A 355 -3.97 5.01 9.35
C HIS A 355 -4.83 4.62 8.16
N VAL A 356 -4.38 4.95 6.94
CA VAL A 356 -5.11 4.68 5.68
C VAL A 356 -6.52 5.29 5.68
N GLY A 357 -6.70 6.44 6.30
CA GLY A 357 -7.97 7.13 6.49
C GLY A 357 -8.43 8.04 5.34
#